data_6f5379dcadbdd8b587c1c5d3025fabe9
#
_entry.id   6f5379dcadbdd8b587c1c5d3025fabe9
#
_cell.length_a   1.000
_cell.length_b   1.000
_cell.length_c   1.000
_cell.angle_alpha   90.00
_cell.angle_beta   90.00
_cell.angle_gamma   90.00
#
_symmetry.space_group_name_H-M   'P 1'
#
loop_
_entity.id
_entity.type
_entity.pdbx_description
1 polymer ?
#
loop_
_entity_poly.entity_id
_entity_poly.type
_entity_poly.pdbx_seq_one_letter_code
_entity_poly.pdbx_strand_id
1 'polypeptide(L)'
;RFVCACCPMPLSWNEIKSRALAFSRTWADAANEDAQAKPFWIDFFEIFGITNKRVASFEHNVKKHGGGQGFVDLFWPGMLLVEQKSRGKNLDAAFDQALGYFPGIAERDLPQLIVVCDFARFRVHDLANGQVTEFALADLHQHVRLFGFIAGYKVQTIQAQDPVNIRAAERMGRLHDALHASGYD
;
A
#
# COMPACT_ATOMS: atom_id res chain seq x y z
N ARG A 1 5.29 -33.32 -15.49
CA ARG A 1 5.91 -31.96 -15.39
C ARG A 1 5.13 -31.03 -16.30
N PHE A 2 4.05 -30.43 -15.78
CA PHE A 2 3.37 -29.35 -16.47
C PHE A 2 3.94 -28.03 -15.93
N VAL A 3 4.80 -27.41 -16.71
CA VAL A 3 5.18 -26.01 -16.52
C VAL A 3 3.97 -25.19 -16.96
N CYS A 4 3.24 -24.60 -16.02
CA CYS A 4 2.16 -23.68 -16.30
C CYS A 4 2.79 -22.39 -16.86
N ALA A 5 2.79 -22.26 -18.18
CA ALA A 5 3.38 -21.16 -18.92
C ALA A 5 2.38 -20.00 -19.03
N CYS A 6 2.00 -19.34 -17.93
CA CYS A 6 1.24 -18.06 -17.98
C CYS A 6 1.11 -17.39 -16.60
N CYS A 7 2.12 -17.46 -15.73
CA CYS A 7 2.24 -16.45 -14.69
C CYS A 7 3.22 -15.38 -15.21
N PRO A 8 2.79 -14.18 -15.55
CA PRO A 8 3.74 -13.11 -15.86
C PRO A 8 4.65 -12.92 -14.63
N MET A 9 5.95 -13.05 -14.84
CA MET A 9 6.90 -12.77 -13.75
C MET A 9 6.68 -11.33 -13.29
N PRO A 10 6.62 -11.07 -11.98
CA PRO A 10 6.48 -9.72 -11.49
C PRO A 10 7.64 -8.84 -12.00
N LEU A 11 7.33 -7.58 -12.33
CA LEU A 11 8.34 -6.61 -12.75
C LEU A 11 9.45 -6.51 -11.70
N SER A 12 10.70 -6.38 -12.14
CA SER A 12 11.81 -6.16 -11.21
C SER A 12 11.67 -4.83 -10.46
N TRP A 13 12.24 -4.74 -9.27
CA TRP A 13 12.24 -3.48 -8.51
C TRP A 13 12.90 -2.31 -9.24
N ASN A 14 13.92 -2.59 -10.06
CA ASN A 14 14.58 -1.55 -10.87
C ASN A 14 13.64 -1.01 -11.95
N GLU A 15 12.89 -1.90 -12.59
CA GLU A 15 11.89 -1.51 -13.58
C GLU A 15 10.77 -0.70 -12.93
N ILE A 16 10.23 -1.14 -11.79
CA ILE A 16 9.20 -0.42 -11.03
C ILE A 16 9.71 0.98 -10.64
N LYS A 17 10.94 1.10 -10.14
CA LYS A 17 11.53 2.41 -9.81
C LYS A 17 11.69 3.32 -11.03
N SER A 18 12.12 2.77 -12.18
CA SER A 18 12.24 3.53 -13.42
C SER A 18 10.90 4.07 -13.89
N ARG A 19 9.86 3.24 -13.84
CA ARG A 19 8.48 3.65 -14.17
C ARG A 19 7.93 4.69 -13.20
N ALA A 20 8.21 4.55 -11.89
CA ALA A 20 7.82 5.53 -10.89
C ALA A 20 8.47 6.90 -11.13
N LEU A 21 9.74 6.94 -11.55
CA LEU A 21 10.41 8.18 -11.94
C LEU A 21 9.77 8.82 -13.18
N ALA A 22 9.41 8.03 -14.20
CA ALA A 22 8.70 8.53 -15.37
C ALA A 22 7.32 9.07 -15.00
N PHE A 23 6.56 8.32 -14.20
CA PHE A 23 5.26 8.72 -13.67
C PHE A 23 5.33 10.06 -12.92
N SER A 24 6.30 10.22 -12.00
CA SER A 24 6.46 11.45 -11.22
C SER A 24 6.71 12.67 -12.10
N ARG A 25 7.42 12.50 -13.22
CA ARG A 25 7.64 13.59 -14.20
C ARG A 25 6.39 13.92 -15.00
N THR A 26 5.65 12.90 -15.45
CA THR A 26 4.40 13.07 -16.22
C THR A 26 3.35 13.82 -15.42
N TRP A 27 3.26 13.54 -14.11
CA TRP A 27 2.21 14.06 -13.24
C TRP A 27 2.66 15.24 -12.35
N ALA A 28 3.87 15.79 -12.61
CA ALA A 28 4.45 16.87 -11.78
C ALA A 28 3.54 18.11 -11.64
N ASP A 29 2.80 18.46 -12.70
CA ASP A 29 1.94 19.64 -12.74
C ASP A 29 0.45 19.33 -12.53
N ALA A 30 0.09 18.07 -12.21
CA ALA A 30 -1.29 17.70 -11.94
C ALA A 30 -1.82 18.40 -10.68
N ALA A 31 -3.06 18.87 -10.74
CA ALA A 31 -3.66 19.66 -9.65
C ALA A 31 -5.18 19.49 -9.52
N ASN A 32 -5.86 19.04 -10.55
CA ASN A 32 -7.32 19.00 -10.61
C ASN A 32 -7.84 17.55 -10.37
N GLU A 33 -8.49 17.35 -9.23
CA GLU A 33 -9.06 16.06 -8.83
C GLU A 33 -10.08 15.54 -9.83
N ASP A 34 -11.09 16.36 -10.20
CA ASP A 34 -12.21 15.93 -11.03
C ASP A 34 -11.77 15.45 -12.41
N ALA A 35 -10.76 16.10 -13.00
CA ALA A 35 -10.29 15.78 -14.34
C ALA A 35 -9.17 14.74 -14.38
N GLN A 36 -8.33 14.69 -13.32
CA GLN A 36 -7.03 14.02 -13.38
C GLN A 36 -6.91 12.82 -12.43
N ALA A 37 -7.76 12.68 -11.40
CA ALA A 37 -7.62 11.61 -10.40
C ALA A 37 -7.65 10.21 -11.05
N LYS A 38 -8.65 9.95 -11.87
CA LYS A 38 -8.80 8.62 -12.48
C LYS A 38 -7.66 8.22 -13.42
N PRO A 39 -7.23 9.05 -14.40
CA PRO A 39 -6.07 8.71 -15.22
C PRO A 39 -4.78 8.62 -14.39
N PHE A 40 -4.58 9.48 -13.40
CA PHE A 40 -3.44 9.41 -12.48
C PHE A 40 -3.31 8.03 -11.80
N TRP A 41 -4.40 7.51 -11.24
CA TRP A 41 -4.37 6.21 -10.58
C TRP A 41 -4.30 5.04 -11.56
N ILE A 42 -4.80 5.17 -12.78
CA ILE A 42 -4.59 4.16 -13.84
C ILE A 42 -3.10 4.05 -14.15
N ASP A 43 -2.43 5.17 -14.41
CA ASP A 43 -0.99 5.21 -14.71
C ASP A 43 -0.16 4.77 -13.48
N PHE A 44 -0.62 5.09 -12.25
CA PHE A 44 0.02 4.60 -11.03
C PHE A 44 0.05 3.06 -10.96
N PHE A 45 -1.05 2.39 -11.32
CA PHE A 45 -1.08 0.92 -11.36
C PHE A 45 -0.17 0.36 -12.47
N GLU A 46 0.00 1.07 -13.57
CA GLU A 46 0.90 0.68 -14.65
C GLU A 46 2.38 0.66 -14.24
N ILE A 47 2.77 1.45 -13.23
CA ILE A 47 4.12 1.37 -12.61
C ILE A 47 4.41 -0.08 -12.21
N PHE A 48 3.41 -0.78 -11.67
CA PHE A 48 3.50 -2.14 -11.15
C PHE A 48 3.12 -3.22 -12.18
N GLY A 49 2.87 -2.84 -13.43
CA GLY A 49 2.53 -3.76 -14.52
C GLY A 49 1.04 -4.14 -14.58
N ILE A 50 0.19 -3.48 -13.81
CA ILE A 50 -1.26 -3.70 -13.85
C ILE A 50 -1.87 -2.78 -14.93
N THR A 51 -2.23 -3.36 -16.05
CA THR A 51 -2.94 -2.68 -17.14
C THR A 51 -4.44 -2.98 -17.15
N ASN A 52 -4.88 -3.92 -16.31
CA ASN A 52 -6.25 -4.42 -16.31
C ASN A 52 -7.09 -3.74 -15.22
N LYS A 53 -8.13 -3.02 -15.64
CA LYS A 53 -9.07 -2.24 -14.80
C LYS A 53 -9.90 -3.08 -13.80
N ARG A 54 -9.66 -4.40 -13.69
CA ARG A 54 -10.46 -5.32 -12.85
C ARG A 54 -9.96 -5.47 -11.41
N VAL A 55 -8.81 -4.90 -11.08
CA VAL A 55 -8.17 -5.11 -9.78
C VAL A 55 -8.75 -4.17 -8.72
N ALA A 56 -9.09 -2.95 -9.11
CA ALA A 56 -9.68 -1.95 -8.23
C ALA A 56 -10.88 -1.28 -8.91
N SER A 57 -11.86 -0.85 -8.13
CA SER A 57 -13.00 -0.07 -8.60
C SER A 57 -12.77 1.41 -8.34
N PHE A 58 -13.03 2.23 -9.38
CA PHE A 58 -13.07 3.68 -9.25
C PHE A 58 -14.49 4.14 -8.89
N GLU A 59 -14.59 5.22 -8.13
CA GLU A 59 -15.87 5.82 -7.72
C GLU A 59 -16.79 4.78 -7.05
N HIS A 60 -16.20 3.99 -6.14
CA HIS A 60 -16.94 2.95 -5.44
C HIS A 60 -17.98 3.57 -4.49
N ASN A 61 -19.24 3.21 -4.68
CA ASN A 61 -20.33 3.73 -3.86
C ASN A 61 -20.37 3.02 -2.50
N VAL A 62 -20.28 3.78 -1.41
CA VAL A 62 -20.33 3.28 -0.03
C VAL A 62 -21.36 4.09 0.76
N LYS A 63 -22.06 3.44 1.69
CA LYS A 63 -22.91 4.12 2.66
C LYS A 63 -22.04 4.76 3.74
N LYS A 64 -22.13 6.09 3.90
CA LYS A 64 -21.44 6.80 4.97
C LYS A 64 -22.09 6.58 6.33
N HIS A 65 -21.32 6.76 7.39
CA HIS A 65 -21.87 6.87 8.74
C HIS A 65 -22.88 8.04 8.78
N GLY A 66 -24.13 7.75 9.19
CA GLY A 66 -25.22 8.74 9.18
C GLY A 66 -26.19 8.66 8.00
N GLY A 67 -26.06 7.65 7.10
CA GLY A 67 -27.06 7.32 6.07
C GLY A 67 -26.90 8.02 4.72
N GLY A 68 -25.85 8.83 4.52
CA GLY A 68 -25.50 9.43 3.23
C GLY A 68 -24.75 8.45 2.31
N GLN A 69 -24.88 8.64 0.99
CA GLN A 69 -24.02 7.97 0.01
C GLN A 69 -22.68 8.71 -0.09
N GLY A 70 -21.60 7.97 -0.25
CA GLY A 70 -20.27 8.48 -0.54
C GLY A 70 -19.59 7.67 -1.64
N PHE A 71 -18.67 8.31 -2.34
CA PHE A 71 -17.90 7.67 -3.39
C PHE A 71 -16.43 7.65 -2.95
N VAL A 72 -15.86 6.46 -2.90
CA VAL A 72 -14.42 6.26 -2.71
C VAL A 72 -13.76 6.41 -4.07
N ASP A 73 -12.73 7.24 -4.18
CA ASP A 73 -12.09 7.51 -5.47
C ASP A 73 -11.50 6.26 -6.10
N LEU A 74 -10.87 5.40 -5.26
CA LEU A 74 -10.38 4.09 -5.68
C LEU A 74 -10.46 3.11 -4.51
N PHE A 75 -11.03 1.94 -4.75
CA PHE A 75 -11.16 0.88 -3.75
C PHE A 75 -10.75 -0.48 -4.31
N TRP A 76 -9.82 -1.11 -3.61
CA TRP A 76 -9.42 -2.50 -3.79
C TRP A 76 -9.73 -3.27 -2.51
N PRO A 77 -10.81 -4.08 -2.50
CA PRO A 77 -11.26 -4.78 -1.30
C PRO A 77 -10.16 -5.56 -0.61
N GLY A 78 -10.05 -5.41 0.71
CA GLY A 78 -9.06 -6.08 1.54
C GLY A 78 -7.62 -5.53 1.42
N MET A 79 -7.35 -4.61 0.50
CA MET A 79 -5.98 -4.18 0.22
C MET A 79 -5.79 -2.67 0.34
N LEU A 80 -6.53 -1.87 -0.44
CA LEU A 80 -6.23 -0.45 -0.63
C LEU A 80 -7.51 0.39 -0.74
N LEU A 81 -7.54 1.49 -0.02
CA LEU A 81 -8.50 2.57 -0.22
C LEU A 81 -7.71 3.85 -0.52
N VAL A 82 -8.12 4.57 -1.55
CA VAL A 82 -7.52 5.85 -1.91
C VAL A 82 -8.56 6.95 -1.82
N GLU A 83 -8.15 8.07 -1.23
CA GLU A 83 -8.86 9.34 -1.28
C GLU A 83 -7.95 10.37 -1.95
N GLN A 84 -8.35 10.85 -3.10
CA GLN A 84 -7.64 11.85 -3.87
C GLN A 84 -8.16 13.23 -3.55
N LYS A 85 -7.28 14.21 -3.55
CA LYS A 85 -7.63 15.63 -3.40
C LYS A 85 -6.90 16.48 -4.43
N SER A 86 -7.47 17.63 -4.73
CA SER A 86 -6.79 18.65 -5.53
C SER A 86 -5.55 19.15 -4.79
N ARG A 87 -4.53 19.57 -5.54
CA ARG A 87 -3.23 19.97 -5.03
C ARG A 87 -3.35 21.01 -3.90
N GLY A 88 -2.60 20.77 -2.82
CA GLY A 88 -2.52 21.65 -1.65
C GLY A 88 -3.67 21.53 -0.66
N LYS A 89 -4.59 20.59 -0.86
CA LYS A 89 -5.67 20.33 0.10
C LYS A 89 -5.16 19.63 1.36
N ASN A 90 -5.99 19.65 2.40
CA ASN A 90 -5.66 19.07 3.70
C ASN A 90 -5.78 17.53 3.65
N LEU A 91 -4.65 16.83 3.85
CA LEU A 91 -4.60 15.39 3.85
C LEU A 91 -5.16 14.75 5.15
N ASP A 92 -5.21 15.49 6.27
CA ASP A 92 -5.85 14.99 7.49
C ASP A 92 -7.36 14.88 7.29
N ALA A 93 -7.97 15.92 6.71
CA ALA A 93 -9.39 15.87 6.36
C ALA A 93 -9.73 14.79 5.33
N ALA A 94 -8.82 14.52 4.38
CA ALA A 94 -8.96 13.44 3.42
C ALA A 94 -8.89 12.05 4.10
N PHE A 95 -8.03 11.89 5.09
CA PHE A 95 -7.94 10.66 5.86
C PHE A 95 -9.21 10.43 6.71
N ASP A 96 -9.71 11.46 7.38
CA ASP A 96 -10.96 11.38 8.14
C ASP A 96 -12.14 11.02 7.22
N GLN A 97 -12.16 11.56 6.00
CA GLN A 97 -13.16 11.20 4.98
C GLN A 97 -13.04 9.72 4.61
N ALA A 98 -11.83 9.21 4.39
CA ALA A 98 -11.57 7.80 4.08
C ALA A 98 -12.07 6.87 5.19
N LEU A 99 -11.81 7.20 6.46
CA LEU A 99 -12.32 6.45 7.61
C LEU A 99 -13.85 6.47 7.69
N GLY A 100 -14.48 7.58 7.27
CA GLY A 100 -15.93 7.72 7.23
C GLY A 100 -16.65 6.73 6.31
N TYR A 101 -15.92 6.05 5.40
CA TYR A 101 -16.48 5.00 4.54
C TYR A 101 -16.51 3.60 5.19
N PHE A 102 -15.72 3.35 6.23
CA PHE A 102 -15.56 2.03 6.84
C PHE A 102 -16.87 1.38 7.30
N PRO A 103 -17.82 2.10 7.91
CA PRO A 103 -19.09 1.52 8.30
C PRO A 103 -19.92 0.94 7.14
N GLY A 104 -19.63 1.37 5.90
CA GLY A 104 -20.29 0.88 4.68
C GLY A 104 -19.53 -0.24 3.97
N ILE A 105 -18.35 -0.63 4.46
CA ILE A 105 -17.50 -1.68 3.91
C ILE A 105 -17.63 -2.93 4.77
N ALA A 106 -17.80 -4.10 4.15
CA ALA A 106 -17.82 -5.35 4.90
C ALA A 106 -16.46 -5.61 5.57
N GLU A 107 -16.44 -6.15 6.79
CA GLU A 107 -15.22 -6.36 7.59
C GLU A 107 -14.10 -7.09 6.83
N ARG A 108 -14.46 -8.13 6.06
CA ARG A 108 -13.52 -8.90 5.22
C ARG A 108 -12.90 -8.10 4.08
N ASP A 109 -13.53 -6.98 3.69
CA ASP A 109 -13.14 -6.14 2.56
C ASP A 109 -12.45 -4.84 3.04
N LEU A 110 -12.31 -4.65 4.38
CA LEU A 110 -11.62 -3.49 4.93
C LEU A 110 -10.18 -3.42 4.40
N PRO A 111 -9.71 -2.25 3.97
CA PRO A 111 -8.39 -2.10 3.38
C PRO A 111 -7.28 -2.28 4.44
N GLN A 112 -6.12 -2.77 4.01
CA GLN A 112 -4.92 -2.79 4.85
C GLN A 112 -4.18 -1.44 4.79
N LEU A 113 -4.27 -0.75 3.65
CA LEU A 113 -3.66 0.55 3.43
C LEU A 113 -4.71 1.59 3.06
N ILE A 114 -4.59 2.78 3.64
CA ILE A 114 -5.26 3.98 3.17
C ILE A 114 -4.20 4.90 2.57
N VAL A 115 -4.43 5.37 1.37
CA VAL A 115 -3.59 6.37 0.71
C VAL A 115 -4.41 7.63 0.51
N VAL A 116 -3.94 8.73 1.05
CA VAL A 116 -4.46 10.07 0.75
C VAL A 116 -3.42 10.82 -0.08
N CYS A 117 -3.85 11.43 -1.18
CA CYS A 117 -2.97 12.04 -2.17
C CYS A 117 -3.56 13.36 -2.68
N ASP A 118 -2.68 14.35 -2.91
CA ASP A 118 -3.04 15.63 -3.54
C ASP A 118 -2.22 15.90 -4.82
N PHE A 119 -1.83 14.85 -5.54
CA PHE A 119 -0.89 14.84 -6.66
C PHE A 119 0.54 15.18 -6.30
N ALA A 120 0.78 16.14 -5.41
CA ALA A 120 2.13 16.53 -4.99
C ALA A 120 2.67 15.65 -3.87
N ARG A 121 1.79 15.15 -2.99
CA ARG A 121 2.14 14.40 -1.78
C ARG A 121 1.29 13.14 -1.67
N PHE A 122 1.92 12.09 -1.19
CA PHE A 122 1.30 10.85 -0.76
C PHE A 122 1.44 10.74 0.74
N ARG A 123 0.35 10.37 1.42
CA ARG A 123 0.40 9.90 2.78
C ARG A 123 -0.23 8.51 2.84
N VAL A 124 0.55 7.53 3.24
CA VAL A 124 0.18 6.13 3.31
C VAL A 124 0.02 5.74 4.77
N HIS A 125 -1.17 5.29 5.14
CA HIS A 125 -1.48 4.76 6.45
C HIS A 125 -1.55 3.24 6.35
N ASP A 126 -0.64 2.53 7.00
CA ASP A 126 -0.68 1.08 7.17
C ASP A 126 -1.50 0.75 8.43
N LEU A 127 -2.69 0.20 8.21
CA LEU A 127 -3.62 -0.07 9.30
C LEU A 127 -3.24 -1.33 10.11
N ALA A 128 -2.37 -2.19 9.57
CA ALA A 128 -1.94 -3.40 10.27
C ALA A 128 -0.94 -3.09 11.39
N ASN A 129 -0.08 -2.08 11.20
CA ASN A 129 0.96 -1.71 12.17
C ASN A 129 0.83 -0.28 12.70
N GLY A 130 -0.14 0.50 12.20
CA GLY A 130 -0.36 1.89 12.59
C GLY A 130 0.70 2.86 12.06
N GLN A 131 1.55 2.44 11.13
CA GLN A 131 2.60 3.28 10.56
C GLN A 131 2.04 4.27 9.54
N VAL A 132 2.52 5.52 9.62
CA VAL A 132 2.20 6.55 8.62
C VAL A 132 3.48 6.98 7.92
N THR A 133 3.45 6.96 6.59
CA THR A 133 4.58 7.40 5.75
C THR A 133 4.09 8.49 4.81
N GLU A 134 4.73 9.66 4.85
CA GLU A 134 4.43 10.78 3.94
C GLU A 134 5.65 11.07 3.08
N PHE A 135 5.44 11.30 1.78
CA PHE A 135 6.49 11.62 0.82
C PHE A 135 5.94 12.42 -0.36
N ALA A 136 6.83 13.15 -1.03
CA ALA A 136 6.48 13.89 -2.24
C ALA A 136 6.36 12.96 -3.46
N LEU A 137 5.59 13.37 -4.46
CA LEU A 137 5.47 12.65 -5.74
C LEU A 137 6.85 12.36 -6.36
N ALA A 138 7.79 13.30 -6.29
CA ALA A 138 9.15 13.15 -6.80
C ALA A 138 9.92 11.99 -6.16
N ASP A 139 9.61 11.67 -4.90
CA ASP A 139 10.25 10.61 -4.11
C ASP A 139 9.54 9.25 -4.19
N LEU A 140 8.46 9.15 -4.95
CA LEU A 140 7.69 7.91 -5.10
C LEU A 140 8.58 6.71 -5.43
N HIS A 141 9.62 6.90 -6.27
CA HIS A 141 10.55 5.86 -6.67
C HIS A 141 11.33 5.23 -5.50
N GLN A 142 11.47 5.94 -4.38
CA GLN A 142 12.09 5.45 -3.14
C GLN A 142 11.11 4.62 -2.30
N HIS A 143 9.80 4.90 -2.45
CA HIS A 143 8.72 4.34 -1.65
C HIS A 143 7.89 3.25 -2.37
N VAL A 144 8.27 2.83 -3.58
CA VAL A 144 7.52 1.83 -4.37
C VAL A 144 7.32 0.49 -3.64
N ARG A 145 8.16 0.17 -2.65
CA ARG A 145 8.04 -1.06 -1.86
C ARG A 145 6.76 -1.11 -1.02
N LEU A 146 6.24 0.03 -0.59
CA LEU A 146 4.96 0.13 0.13
C LEU A 146 3.79 -0.43 -0.71
N PHE A 147 3.91 -0.36 -2.02
CA PHE A 147 2.91 -0.78 -3.00
C PHE A 147 3.27 -2.09 -3.71
N GLY A 148 4.26 -2.81 -3.22
CA GLY A 148 4.76 -4.05 -3.84
C GLY A 148 3.69 -5.12 -4.05
N PHE A 149 2.67 -5.15 -3.20
CA PHE A 149 1.53 -6.05 -3.32
C PHE A 149 0.78 -5.88 -4.65
N ILE A 150 0.79 -4.69 -5.26
CA ILE A 150 0.18 -4.43 -6.57
C ILE A 150 0.86 -5.28 -7.66
N ALA A 151 2.18 -5.45 -7.59
CA ALA A 151 2.94 -6.30 -8.51
C ALA A 151 2.96 -7.79 -8.10
N GLY A 152 2.18 -8.18 -7.07
CA GLY A 152 2.14 -9.54 -6.56
C GLY A 152 3.30 -9.92 -5.63
N TYR A 153 4.13 -8.95 -5.22
CA TYR A 153 5.10 -9.19 -4.16
C TYR A 153 4.37 -9.37 -2.83
N LYS A 154 4.68 -10.44 -2.11
CA LYS A 154 4.20 -10.59 -0.74
C LYS A 154 4.82 -9.47 0.10
N VAL A 155 3.99 -8.65 0.73
CA VAL A 155 4.45 -7.77 1.78
C VAL A 155 4.95 -8.68 2.89
N GLN A 156 6.27 -8.83 3.02
CA GLN A 156 6.82 -9.36 4.25
C GLN A 156 6.62 -8.24 5.29
N THR A 157 5.53 -8.33 6.01
CA THR A 157 5.45 -7.69 7.32
C THR A 157 6.60 -8.32 8.10
N ILE A 158 7.69 -7.58 8.29
CA ILE A 158 8.62 -7.88 9.37
C ILE A 158 7.81 -7.60 10.61
N GLN A 159 7.07 -8.60 11.08
CA GLN A 159 6.56 -8.58 12.44
C GLN A 159 7.80 -8.34 13.28
N ALA A 160 7.83 -7.22 13.99
CA ALA A 160 8.79 -7.02 15.05
C ALA A 160 8.77 -8.33 15.85
N GLN A 161 9.90 -9.04 15.86
CA GLN A 161 9.96 -10.38 16.47
C GLN A 161 9.36 -10.23 17.86
N ASP A 162 8.30 -11.00 18.13
CA ASP A 162 7.62 -10.97 19.40
C ASP A 162 8.68 -11.02 20.50
N PRO A 163 8.70 -10.11 21.48
CA PRO A 163 9.67 -10.09 22.57
C PRO A 163 9.84 -11.46 23.24
N VAL A 164 8.80 -12.30 23.18
CA VAL A 164 8.82 -13.70 23.64
C VAL A 164 9.75 -14.55 22.77
N ASN A 165 9.72 -14.38 21.45
CA ASN A 165 10.58 -15.13 20.52
C ASN A 165 12.04 -14.71 20.64
N ILE A 166 12.32 -13.42 20.86
CA ILE A 166 13.67 -12.92 21.12
C ILE A 166 14.22 -13.54 22.40
N ARG A 167 13.45 -13.51 23.50
CA ARG A 167 13.85 -14.12 24.78
C ARG A 167 14.01 -15.64 24.69
N ALA A 168 13.20 -16.32 23.89
CA ALA A 168 13.34 -17.76 23.65
C ALA A 168 14.63 -18.07 22.89
N ALA A 169 14.94 -17.31 21.83
CA ALA A 169 16.20 -17.46 21.08
C ALA A 169 17.45 -17.18 21.95
N GLU A 170 17.40 -16.13 22.78
CA GLU A 170 18.48 -15.82 23.73
C GLU A 170 18.70 -16.95 24.76
N ARG A 171 17.61 -17.53 25.29
CA ARG A 171 17.69 -18.65 26.26
C ARG A 171 18.23 -19.91 25.60
N MET A 172 17.84 -20.20 24.37
CA MET A 172 18.38 -21.33 23.59
C MET A 172 19.85 -21.13 23.27
N GLY A 173 20.28 -19.92 22.93
CA GLY A 173 21.69 -19.58 22.74
C GLY A 173 22.52 -19.83 24.01
N ARG A 174 22.06 -19.34 25.15
CA ARG A 174 22.73 -19.55 26.45
C ARG A 174 22.78 -21.04 26.85
N LEU A 175 21.73 -21.81 26.59
CA LEU A 175 21.70 -23.25 26.84
C LEU A 175 22.71 -23.98 25.95
N HIS A 176 22.76 -23.64 24.67
CA HIS A 176 23.72 -24.18 23.72
C HIS A 176 25.17 -23.90 24.18
N ASP A 177 25.49 -22.66 24.54
CA ASP A 177 26.81 -22.26 25.01
C ASP A 177 27.20 -23.00 26.32
N ALA A 178 26.23 -23.20 27.23
CA ALA A 178 26.46 -23.94 28.47
C ALA A 178 26.71 -25.43 28.21
N LEU A 179 25.98 -26.04 27.26
CA LEU A 179 26.19 -27.45 26.87
C LEU A 179 27.54 -27.62 26.16
N HIS A 180 27.92 -26.73 25.29
CA HIS A 180 29.24 -26.75 24.62
C HIS A 180 30.37 -26.57 25.62
N ALA A 181 30.23 -25.67 26.60
CA ALA A 181 31.21 -25.47 27.68
C ALA A 181 31.33 -26.66 28.61
N SER A 182 30.28 -27.50 28.73
CA SER A 182 30.28 -28.72 29.55
C SER A 182 30.74 -29.97 28.78
N GLY A 183 31.20 -29.82 27.51
CA GLY A 183 31.78 -30.92 26.73
C GLY A 183 30.74 -31.87 26.09
N TYR A 184 29.51 -31.44 25.94
CA TYR A 184 28.50 -32.12 25.10
C TYR A 184 28.56 -31.50 23.70
N ASP A 185 29.05 -32.26 22.71
CA ASP A 185 28.97 -31.99 21.28
C ASP A 185 27.61 -32.38 20.72
#